data_ef474738e32071d1e352ac0a5dc6aa41
#
_entry.id   ef474738e32071d1e352ac0a5dc6aa41
#
_cell.length_a   1.000
_cell.length_b   1.000
_cell.length_c   1.000
_cell.angle_alpha   90.00
_cell.angle_beta   90.00
_cell.angle_gamma   90.00
#
_symmetry.space_group_name_H-M   'P 1'
#
loop_
_entity.id
_entity.type
_entity.pdbx_description
1 polymer ?
#
loop_
_entity_poly.entity_id
_entity_poly.type
_entity_poly.pdbx_seq_one_letter_code
_entity_poly.pdbx_strand_id
1 'polypeptide(L)'
;MSEMHDSANNIAYLLAEAASSAGTKAALAIPASEPADMQVVSYAQLASAASQVQRHLEALGVERGDRVALSMPNVALMPALYYGIVAAGAICVPLNPLLSGAELEYHLRDSGAKVLFAFAGTRLASEASSTVLVKNGSVRCEIFTGGEGSPVAPFDAPTETVLEPVPVVASDAAIILYTSGTTGKPKGATLTHANILSNARSCVSVFGFTAEDIIFGGLPL
;
A
#
# COMPACT_ATOMS: atom_id res chain seq x y z
N MET A 1 -17.38 -2.66 29.29
CA MET A 1 -16.58 -3.05 28.11
C MET A 1 -17.43 -2.64 26.93
N SER A 2 -17.14 -1.42 26.46
CA SER A 2 -17.90 -0.71 25.44
C SER A 2 -17.73 -1.39 24.09
N GLU A 3 -18.85 -1.47 23.36
CA GLU A 3 -18.94 -1.82 21.94
C GLU A 3 -17.91 -0.98 21.14
N MET A 4 -16.72 -1.54 20.96
CA MET A 4 -15.79 -1.00 19.99
C MET A 4 -16.35 -1.33 18.60
N HIS A 5 -16.89 -0.29 17.99
CA HIS A 5 -17.60 -0.24 16.73
C HIS A 5 -16.99 -1.14 15.64
N ASP A 6 -17.89 -1.82 14.94
CA ASP A 6 -17.64 -2.60 13.71
C ASP A 6 -16.94 -1.79 12.58
N SER A 7 -16.82 -0.48 12.74
CA SER A 7 -16.13 0.42 11.82
C SER A 7 -14.59 0.32 11.84
N ALA A 8 -13.98 -0.20 12.90
CA ALA A 8 -12.51 -0.23 13.07
C ALA A 8 -11.82 -1.45 12.43
N ASN A 9 -12.48 -2.16 11.50
CA ASN A 9 -11.90 -3.35 10.90
C ASN A 9 -10.95 -3.08 9.73
N ASN A 10 -10.96 -1.86 9.15
CA ASN A 10 -10.03 -1.52 8.09
C ASN A 10 -8.63 -1.24 8.69
N ILE A 11 -7.60 -1.89 8.16
CA ILE A 11 -6.21 -1.73 8.62
C ILE A 11 -5.77 -0.26 8.59
N ALA A 12 -6.30 0.53 7.65
CA ALA A 12 -5.94 1.94 7.52
C ALA A 12 -6.36 2.80 8.73
N TYR A 13 -7.28 2.33 9.58
CA TYR A 13 -7.59 3.00 10.85
C TYR A 13 -6.38 3.07 11.79
N LEU A 14 -5.45 2.09 11.73
CA LEU A 14 -4.22 2.16 12.52
C LEU A 14 -3.39 3.39 12.16
N LEU A 15 -3.30 3.73 10.88
CA LEU A 15 -2.60 4.94 10.44
C LEU A 15 -3.39 6.21 10.81
N ALA A 16 -4.71 6.20 10.65
CA ALA A 16 -5.56 7.35 10.99
C ALA A 16 -5.48 7.66 12.50
N GLU A 17 -5.53 6.66 13.37
CA GLU A 17 -5.36 6.83 14.81
C GLU A 17 -3.95 7.32 15.19
N ALA A 18 -2.90 6.76 14.58
CA ALA A 18 -1.53 7.21 14.82
C ALA A 18 -1.33 8.66 14.37
N ALA A 19 -1.91 9.06 13.23
CA ALA A 19 -1.86 10.45 12.76
C ALA A 19 -2.61 11.41 13.68
N SER A 20 -3.73 10.98 14.25
CA SER A 20 -4.53 11.79 15.19
C SER A 20 -3.83 11.95 16.55
N SER A 21 -3.22 10.88 17.08
CA SER A 21 -2.66 10.86 18.44
C SER A 21 -1.18 11.27 18.50
N ALA A 22 -0.42 11.03 17.42
CA ALA A 22 1.02 11.25 17.36
C ALA A 22 1.46 11.81 15.99
N GLY A 23 0.68 12.71 15.42
CA GLY A 23 0.83 13.18 14.02
C GLY A 23 2.21 13.74 13.68
N THR A 24 2.88 14.42 14.62
CA THR A 24 4.24 14.97 14.41
C THR A 24 5.36 13.96 14.61
N LYS A 25 5.07 12.78 15.19
CA LYS A 25 6.08 11.73 15.39
C LYS A 25 6.47 11.13 14.04
N ALA A 26 7.76 10.78 13.90
CA ALA A 26 8.26 10.09 12.71
C ALA A 26 7.56 8.73 12.54
N ALA A 27 6.95 8.51 11.39
CA ALA A 27 6.40 7.23 10.95
C ALA A 27 7.41 6.44 10.12
N LEU A 28 8.17 7.15 9.29
CA LEU A 28 9.19 6.55 8.42
C LEU A 28 10.47 7.37 8.50
N ALA A 29 11.60 6.66 8.48
CA ALA A 29 12.92 7.23 8.30
C ALA A 29 13.62 6.46 7.16
N ILE A 30 13.81 7.12 6.03
CA ILE A 30 14.43 6.52 4.84
C ILE A 30 15.89 6.95 4.82
N PRO A 31 16.85 6.01 4.98
CA PRO A 31 18.26 6.35 4.96
C PRO A 31 18.68 6.89 3.60
N ALA A 32 19.58 7.87 3.60
CA ALA A 32 20.29 8.38 2.45
C ALA A 32 21.79 8.06 2.56
N SER A 33 22.56 8.40 1.54
CA SER A 33 24.01 8.20 1.54
C SER A 33 24.70 8.95 2.68
N GLU A 34 24.19 10.14 3.00
CA GLU A 34 24.63 10.93 4.15
C GLU A 34 23.51 10.99 5.20
N PRO A 35 23.83 10.85 6.51
CA PRO A 35 22.83 10.91 7.58
C PRO A 35 22.02 12.21 7.62
N ALA A 36 22.61 13.33 7.15
CA ALA A 36 21.94 14.62 7.09
C ALA A 36 20.83 14.68 6.03
N ASP A 37 20.89 13.81 5.03
CA ASP A 37 19.93 13.75 3.93
C ASP A 37 18.82 12.71 4.15
N MET A 38 18.76 12.14 5.36
CA MET A 38 17.73 11.17 5.72
C MET A 38 16.34 11.79 5.59
N GLN A 39 15.50 11.20 4.75
CA GLN A 39 14.11 11.60 4.65
C GLN A 39 13.31 11.07 5.84
N VAL A 40 12.67 11.98 6.58
CA VAL A 40 11.77 11.65 7.69
C VAL A 40 10.36 12.05 7.28
N VAL A 41 9.42 11.12 7.44
CA VAL A 41 7.99 11.32 7.18
C VAL A 41 7.22 11.11 8.48
N SER A 42 6.44 12.08 8.89
CA SER A 42 5.59 11.98 10.09
C SER A 42 4.31 11.16 9.83
N TYR A 43 3.63 10.71 10.89
CA TYR A 43 2.34 10.04 10.77
C TYR A 43 1.29 10.91 10.07
N ALA A 44 1.26 12.21 10.35
CA ALA A 44 0.34 13.15 9.70
C ALA A 44 0.62 13.26 8.19
N GLN A 45 1.89 13.37 7.79
CA GLN A 45 2.28 13.39 6.38
C GLN A 45 1.94 12.09 5.67
N LEU A 46 2.21 10.94 6.30
CA LEU A 46 1.88 9.64 5.74
C LEU A 46 0.37 9.45 5.56
N ALA A 47 -0.43 9.83 6.56
CA ALA A 47 -1.88 9.76 6.49
C ALA A 47 -2.46 10.72 5.42
N SER A 48 -1.91 11.92 5.30
CA SER A 48 -2.30 12.87 4.25
C SER A 48 -2.01 12.30 2.85
N ALA A 49 -0.82 11.72 2.64
CA ALA A 49 -0.48 11.08 1.39
C ALA A 49 -1.40 9.88 1.07
N ALA A 50 -1.69 9.03 2.07
CA ALA A 50 -2.62 7.92 1.92
C ALA A 50 -4.04 8.40 1.56
N SER A 51 -4.52 9.50 2.16
CA SER A 51 -5.81 10.10 1.84
C SER A 51 -5.87 10.64 0.39
N GLN A 52 -4.76 11.19 -0.12
CA GLN A 52 -4.67 11.60 -1.53
C GLN A 52 -4.78 10.39 -2.46
N VAL A 53 -4.10 9.28 -2.13
CA VAL A 53 -4.19 8.02 -2.88
C VAL A 53 -5.62 7.49 -2.87
N GLN A 54 -6.29 7.49 -1.72
CA GLN A 54 -7.69 7.07 -1.60
C GLN A 54 -8.58 7.87 -2.55
N ARG A 55 -8.53 9.20 -2.51
CA ARG A 55 -9.32 10.05 -3.41
C ARG A 55 -8.95 9.87 -4.88
N HIS A 56 -7.67 9.63 -5.17
CA HIS A 56 -7.23 9.35 -6.53
C HIS A 56 -7.85 8.06 -7.08
N LEU A 57 -7.87 7.00 -6.28
CA LEU A 57 -8.51 5.73 -6.64
C LEU A 57 -10.03 5.88 -6.83
N GLU A 58 -10.69 6.66 -5.99
CA GLU A 58 -12.12 7.00 -6.14
C GLU A 58 -12.37 7.73 -7.47
N ALA A 59 -11.51 8.70 -7.83
CA ALA A 59 -11.60 9.41 -9.11
C ALA A 59 -11.33 8.49 -10.33
N LEU A 60 -10.57 7.39 -10.15
CA LEU A 60 -10.38 6.35 -11.15
C LEU A 60 -11.54 5.35 -11.23
N GLY A 61 -12.55 5.49 -10.38
CA GLY A 61 -13.70 4.58 -10.32
C GLY A 61 -13.40 3.24 -9.66
N VAL A 62 -12.38 3.21 -8.79
CA VAL A 62 -12.08 2.02 -7.98
C VAL A 62 -13.11 1.92 -6.85
N GLU A 63 -13.75 0.77 -6.75
CA GLU A 63 -14.77 0.46 -5.77
C GLU A 63 -14.27 -0.51 -4.70
N ARG A 64 -14.99 -0.61 -3.58
CA ARG A 64 -14.69 -1.58 -2.52
C ARG A 64 -14.60 -3.00 -3.10
N GLY A 65 -13.55 -3.72 -2.72
CA GLY A 65 -13.27 -5.07 -3.21
C GLY A 65 -12.58 -5.15 -4.56
N ASP A 66 -12.34 -4.02 -5.24
CA ASP A 66 -11.50 -3.99 -6.41
C ASP A 66 -10.03 -4.25 -6.08
N ARG A 67 -9.28 -4.82 -7.00
CA ARG A 67 -7.86 -5.10 -6.82
C ARG A 67 -7.03 -4.01 -7.47
N VAL A 68 -6.06 -3.53 -6.69
CA VAL A 68 -5.06 -2.57 -7.12
C VAL A 68 -3.69 -3.21 -6.98
N ALA A 69 -3.03 -3.46 -8.10
CA ALA A 69 -1.67 -3.98 -8.13
C ALA A 69 -0.68 -2.86 -7.77
N LEU A 70 0.27 -3.17 -6.88
CA LEU A 70 1.24 -2.23 -6.35
C LEU A 70 2.66 -2.80 -6.52
N SER A 71 3.49 -2.15 -7.31
CA SER A 71 4.89 -2.55 -7.54
C SER A 71 5.82 -1.38 -7.27
N MET A 72 6.37 -1.36 -6.06
CA MET A 72 7.24 -0.30 -5.57
C MET A 72 8.50 -0.89 -4.91
N PRO A 73 9.66 -0.22 -5.02
CA PRO A 73 10.76 -0.48 -4.10
C PRO A 73 10.44 0.06 -2.70
N ASN A 74 11.34 -0.18 -1.72
CA ASN A 74 11.20 0.37 -0.37
C ASN A 74 11.47 1.89 -0.36
N VAL A 75 10.51 2.66 -0.82
CA VAL A 75 10.50 4.13 -0.80
C VAL A 75 9.37 4.62 0.10
N ALA A 76 9.46 5.86 0.58
CA ALA A 76 8.43 6.44 1.45
C ALA A 76 7.01 6.39 0.86
N LEU A 77 6.89 6.45 -0.46
CA LEU A 77 5.62 6.42 -1.18
C LEU A 77 4.90 5.05 -1.06
N MET A 78 5.66 3.94 -0.89
CA MET A 78 5.07 2.59 -0.84
C MET A 78 4.03 2.42 0.28
N PRO A 79 4.32 2.77 1.56
CA PRO A 79 3.32 2.71 2.62
C PRO A 79 2.12 3.65 2.38
N ALA A 80 2.33 4.83 1.79
CA ALA A 80 1.24 5.74 1.47
C ALA A 80 0.27 5.13 0.45
N LEU A 81 0.79 4.51 -0.61
CA LEU A 81 -0.01 3.80 -1.60
C LEU A 81 -0.74 2.60 -0.99
N TYR A 82 -0.05 1.79 -0.19
CA TYR A 82 -0.64 0.65 0.50
C TYR A 82 -1.82 1.08 1.39
N TYR A 83 -1.61 2.05 2.29
CA TYR A 83 -2.65 2.53 3.18
C TYR A 83 -3.79 3.22 2.43
N GLY A 84 -3.50 3.97 1.36
CA GLY A 84 -4.52 4.59 0.53
C GLY A 84 -5.40 3.56 -0.20
N ILE A 85 -4.79 2.48 -0.73
CA ILE A 85 -5.53 1.37 -1.36
C ILE A 85 -6.48 0.72 -0.36
N VAL A 86 -6.00 0.33 0.81
CA VAL A 86 -6.85 -0.33 1.80
C VAL A 86 -7.83 0.63 2.45
N ALA A 87 -7.51 1.94 2.57
CA ALA A 87 -8.45 2.96 3.02
C ALA A 87 -9.64 3.13 2.07
N ALA A 88 -9.43 3.00 0.76
CA ALA A 88 -10.50 2.97 -0.24
C ALA A 88 -11.38 1.69 -0.18
N GLY A 89 -11.07 0.75 0.71
CA GLY A 89 -11.72 -0.56 0.75
C GLY A 89 -11.32 -1.48 -0.41
N ALA A 90 -10.30 -1.12 -1.17
CA ALA A 90 -9.74 -1.93 -2.25
C ALA A 90 -8.73 -2.96 -1.70
N ILE A 91 -8.46 -3.99 -2.49
CA ILE A 91 -7.55 -5.07 -2.16
C ILE A 91 -6.18 -4.78 -2.78
N CYS A 92 -5.16 -4.65 -1.94
CA CYS A 92 -3.78 -4.45 -2.41
C CYS A 92 -3.21 -5.77 -2.96
N VAL A 93 -2.56 -5.71 -4.12
CA VAL A 93 -1.85 -6.84 -4.73
C VAL A 93 -0.38 -6.44 -4.92
N PRO A 94 0.47 -6.64 -3.90
CA PRO A 94 1.88 -6.32 -4.01
C PRO A 94 2.57 -7.22 -5.04
N LEU A 95 3.35 -6.61 -5.92
CA LEU A 95 4.08 -7.30 -6.99
C LEU A 95 5.57 -6.94 -6.95
N ASN A 96 6.41 -7.93 -7.16
CA ASN A 96 7.86 -7.73 -7.21
C ASN A 96 8.23 -6.80 -8.38
N PRO A 97 8.98 -5.70 -8.14
CA PRO A 97 9.42 -4.78 -9.19
C PRO A 97 10.31 -5.40 -10.28
N LEU A 98 10.80 -6.62 -10.07
CA LEU A 98 11.67 -7.34 -11.02
C LEU A 98 10.90 -8.29 -11.96
N LEU A 99 9.56 -8.37 -11.85
CA LEU A 99 8.75 -9.23 -12.71
C LEU A 99 8.95 -8.85 -14.19
N SER A 100 8.98 -9.90 -15.04
CA SER A 100 8.90 -9.74 -16.49
C SER A 100 7.47 -9.39 -16.94
N GLY A 101 7.32 -8.87 -18.16
CA GLY A 101 6.00 -8.54 -18.72
C GLY A 101 5.05 -9.74 -18.76
N ALA A 102 5.55 -10.95 -19.04
CA ALA A 102 4.73 -12.16 -19.04
C ALA A 102 4.25 -12.56 -17.64
N GLU A 103 5.12 -12.42 -16.63
CA GLU A 103 4.76 -12.66 -15.23
C GLU A 103 3.78 -11.59 -14.74
N LEU A 104 3.99 -10.33 -15.09
CA LEU A 104 3.08 -9.24 -14.78
C LEU A 104 1.70 -9.49 -15.39
N GLU A 105 1.62 -9.84 -16.68
CA GLU A 105 0.38 -10.16 -17.36
C GLU A 105 -0.38 -11.29 -16.65
N TYR A 106 0.35 -12.33 -16.20
CA TYR A 106 -0.24 -13.42 -15.42
C TYR A 106 -0.85 -12.91 -14.12
N HIS A 107 -0.10 -12.13 -13.32
CA HIS A 107 -0.56 -11.64 -12.02
C HIS A 107 -1.75 -10.68 -12.16
N LEU A 108 -1.73 -9.79 -13.14
CA LEU A 108 -2.84 -8.87 -13.40
C LEU A 108 -4.12 -9.62 -13.81
N ARG A 109 -3.98 -10.66 -14.62
CA ARG A 109 -5.10 -11.48 -15.07
C ARG A 109 -5.68 -12.34 -13.94
N ASP A 110 -4.82 -13.01 -13.18
CA ASP A 110 -5.21 -13.91 -12.10
C ASP A 110 -5.86 -13.14 -10.94
N SER A 111 -5.28 -12.01 -10.53
CA SER A 111 -5.86 -11.15 -9.50
C SER A 111 -7.10 -10.39 -9.97
N GLY A 112 -7.26 -10.18 -11.27
CA GLY A 112 -8.27 -9.29 -11.83
C GLY A 112 -8.08 -7.83 -11.42
N ALA A 113 -6.82 -7.38 -11.28
CA ALA A 113 -6.52 -5.99 -10.92
C ALA A 113 -7.06 -5.01 -11.96
N LYS A 114 -7.68 -3.92 -11.51
CA LYS A 114 -8.18 -2.82 -12.36
C LYS A 114 -7.13 -1.72 -12.57
N VAL A 115 -6.28 -1.52 -11.58
CA VAL A 115 -5.23 -0.49 -11.58
C VAL A 115 -3.89 -1.14 -11.24
N LEU A 116 -2.83 -0.67 -11.89
CA LEU A 116 -1.44 -0.98 -11.59
C LEU A 116 -0.71 0.31 -11.23
N PHE A 117 -0.19 0.39 -10.02
CA PHE A 117 0.77 1.40 -9.60
C PHE A 117 2.18 0.82 -9.69
N ALA A 118 3.03 1.41 -10.49
CA ALA A 118 4.40 0.97 -10.68
C ALA A 118 5.40 2.12 -10.49
N PHE A 119 6.63 1.82 -10.09
CA PHE A 119 7.67 2.81 -9.86
C PHE A 119 8.60 2.91 -11.06
N ALA A 120 8.83 4.14 -11.53
CA ALA A 120 9.72 4.42 -12.66
C ALA A 120 11.13 3.85 -12.42
N GLY A 121 11.77 3.39 -13.50
CA GLY A 121 13.09 2.78 -13.43
C GLY A 121 13.12 1.31 -12.99
N THR A 122 11.99 0.73 -12.57
CA THR A 122 11.90 -0.70 -12.32
C THR A 122 11.68 -1.48 -13.62
N ARG A 123 12.10 -2.74 -13.64
CA ARG A 123 11.86 -3.63 -14.78
C ARG A 123 10.37 -3.75 -15.07
N LEU A 124 9.56 -4.00 -14.04
CA LEU A 124 8.11 -4.13 -14.17
C LEU A 124 7.51 -2.88 -14.83
N ALA A 125 7.89 -1.67 -14.39
CA ALA A 125 7.35 -0.43 -14.96
C ALA A 125 7.70 -0.28 -16.44
N SER A 126 8.92 -0.66 -16.86
CA SER A 126 9.36 -0.60 -18.25
C SER A 126 8.58 -1.58 -19.15
N GLU A 127 8.19 -2.72 -18.61
CA GLU A 127 7.48 -3.76 -19.34
C GLU A 127 5.95 -3.65 -19.23
N ALA A 128 5.42 -2.84 -18.30
CA ALA A 128 3.97 -2.72 -18.05
C ALA A 128 3.18 -2.34 -19.30
N SER A 129 3.67 -1.37 -20.08
CA SER A 129 3.04 -0.93 -21.33
C SER A 129 3.05 -1.99 -22.43
N SER A 130 3.85 -3.06 -22.28
CA SER A 130 3.90 -4.16 -23.25
C SER A 130 2.83 -5.22 -22.98
N THR A 131 2.26 -5.27 -21.79
CA THR A 131 1.21 -6.24 -21.42
C THR A 131 -0.09 -6.00 -22.19
N VAL A 132 -0.83 -7.07 -22.50
CA VAL A 132 -2.09 -6.97 -23.24
C VAL A 132 -3.15 -6.22 -22.47
N LEU A 133 -3.23 -6.46 -21.15
CA LEU A 133 -4.24 -5.84 -20.28
C LEU A 133 -4.07 -4.33 -20.15
N VAL A 134 -2.84 -3.83 -20.15
CA VAL A 134 -2.56 -2.38 -20.14
C VAL A 134 -2.81 -1.79 -21.53
N LYS A 135 -2.35 -2.44 -22.61
CA LYS A 135 -2.55 -1.97 -23.99
C LYS A 135 -4.02 -1.83 -24.39
N ASN A 136 -4.87 -2.75 -23.97
CA ASN A 136 -6.31 -2.72 -24.31
C ASN A 136 -7.15 -1.92 -23.32
N GLY A 137 -6.53 -1.30 -22.30
CA GLY A 137 -7.21 -0.50 -21.30
C GLY A 137 -7.98 -1.27 -20.24
N SER A 138 -7.84 -2.62 -20.18
CA SER A 138 -8.45 -3.43 -19.11
C SER A 138 -7.83 -3.17 -17.75
N VAL A 139 -6.55 -2.77 -17.71
CA VAL A 139 -5.83 -2.35 -16.51
C VAL A 139 -5.29 -0.95 -16.74
N ARG A 140 -5.64 0.00 -15.87
CA ARG A 140 -5.04 1.33 -15.88
C ARG A 140 -3.66 1.26 -15.22
N CYS A 141 -2.62 1.65 -15.94
CA CYS A 141 -1.27 1.68 -15.42
C CYS A 141 -0.86 3.13 -15.14
N GLU A 142 -0.37 3.39 -13.93
CA GLU A 142 0.19 4.67 -13.51
C GLU A 142 1.62 4.48 -13.00
N ILE A 143 2.53 5.30 -13.52
CA ILE A 143 3.95 5.23 -13.20
C ILE A 143 4.30 6.39 -12.27
N PHE A 144 4.82 6.06 -11.09
CA PHE A 144 5.27 7.01 -10.08
C PHE A 144 6.77 7.24 -10.18
N THR A 145 7.19 8.50 -10.10
CA THR A 145 8.60 8.89 -10.16
C THR A 145 9.20 9.20 -8.80
N GLY A 146 8.37 9.31 -7.77
CA GLY A 146 8.79 9.74 -6.43
C GLY A 146 9.08 11.23 -6.29
N GLY A 147 8.83 12.03 -7.34
CA GLY A 147 9.05 13.49 -7.38
C GLY A 147 7.92 14.23 -8.10
N GLU A 148 8.22 15.43 -8.59
CA GLU A 148 7.27 16.24 -9.38
C GLU A 148 6.71 15.45 -10.57
N GLY A 149 5.41 15.60 -10.81
CA GLY A 149 4.71 14.89 -11.87
C GLY A 149 4.18 13.51 -11.48
N SER A 150 4.36 13.10 -10.22
CA SER A 150 3.72 11.89 -9.68
C SER A 150 2.20 12.10 -9.57
N PRO A 151 1.34 11.09 -9.85
CA PRO A 151 -0.13 11.19 -9.72
C PRO A 151 -0.60 11.58 -8.31
N VAL A 152 0.21 11.32 -7.31
CA VAL A 152 0.02 11.75 -5.93
C VAL A 152 1.24 12.54 -5.52
N ALA A 153 1.04 13.77 -5.04
CA ALA A 153 2.12 14.60 -4.55
C ALA A 153 2.80 13.92 -3.34
N PRO A 154 4.12 13.78 -3.33
CA PRO A 154 4.79 13.24 -2.17
C PRO A 154 4.65 14.23 -1.01
N PHE A 155 4.66 13.75 0.17
CA PHE A 155 4.68 14.28 1.54
C PHE A 155 4.75 15.80 1.80
N ASP A 156 4.86 16.64 0.77
CA ASP A 156 4.89 18.12 0.84
C ASP A 156 3.48 18.75 0.81
N ALA A 157 2.44 17.91 0.64
CA ALA A 157 1.05 18.38 0.68
C ALA A 157 0.68 18.83 2.10
N PRO A 158 -0.23 19.82 2.23
CA PRO A 158 -0.74 20.25 3.52
C PRO A 158 -1.25 19.06 4.33
N THR A 159 -0.83 18.96 5.59
CA THR A 159 -1.23 17.89 6.53
C THR A 159 -2.68 18.00 7.01
N GLU A 160 -3.44 18.90 6.42
CA GLU A 160 -4.84 19.16 6.78
C GLU A 160 -5.83 18.09 6.31
N THR A 161 -5.37 17.16 5.45
CA THR A 161 -6.25 16.12 4.93
C THR A 161 -6.29 14.93 5.89
N VAL A 162 -7.44 14.70 6.48
CA VAL A 162 -7.70 13.53 7.34
C VAL A 162 -7.86 12.29 6.48
N LEU A 163 -7.24 11.19 6.90
CA LEU A 163 -7.48 9.87 6.32
C LEU A 163 -8.77 9.30 6.89
N GLU A 164 -9.76 9.09 6.05
CA GLU A 164 -11.07 8.53 6.42
C GLU A 164 -11.27 7.17 5.72
N PRO A 165 -10.82 6.05 6.33
CA PRO A 165 -10.95 4.75 5.71
C PRO A 165 -12.41 4.33 5.53
N VAL A 166 -12.73 3.75 4.37
CA VAL A 166 -14.04 3.16 4.11
C VAL A 166 -14.30 2.01 5.10
N PRO A 167 -15.49 1.93 5.71
CA PRO A 167 -15.85 0.82 6.59
C PRO A 167 -15.82 -0.52 5.85
N VAL A 168 -15.21 -1.52 6.48
CA VAL A 168 -15.13 -2.89 5.98
C VAL A 168 -15.47 -3.88 7.11
N VAL A 169 -15.86 -5.11 6.76
CA VAL A 169 -15.97 -6.17 7.76
C VAL A 169 -14.63 -6.89 7.91
N ALA A 170 -14.38 -7.45 9.09
CA ALA A 170 -13.12 -8.09 9.44
C ALA A 170 -12.69 -9.21 8.47
N SER A 171 -13.66 -9.89 7.87
CA SER A 171 -13.46 -10.97 6.89
C SER A 171 -13.23 -10.49 5.45
N ASP A 172 -13.35 -9.19 5.17
CA ASP A 172 -13.05 -8.67 3.85
C ASP A 172 -11.57 -8.86 3.52
N ALA A 173 -11.30 -9.16 2.25
CA ALA A 173 -9.94 -9.26 1.75
C ALA A 173 -9.25 -7.89 1.79
N ALA A 174 -8.03 -7.84 2.30
CA ALA A 174 -7.19 -6.64 2.35
C ALA A 174 -6.02 -6.71 1.38
N ILE A 175 -5.46 -7.91 1.20
CA ILE A 175 -4.25 -8.11 0.40
C ILE A 175 -4.26 -9.47 -0.27
N ILE A 176 -3.70 -9.55 -1.49
CA ILE A 176 -3.41 -10.81 -2.17
C ILE A 176 -1.89 -10.91 -2.37
N LEU A 177 -1.27 -11.86 -1.68
CA LEU A 177 0.17 -12.12 -1.77
C LEU A 177 0.45 -13.32 -2.65
N TYR A 178 1.28 -13.15 -3.67
CA TYR A 178 1.67 -14.24 -4.54
C TYR A 178 2.86 -15.01 -3.97
N THR A 179 2.72 -16.33 -3.92
CA THR A 179 3.77 -17.26 -3.54
C THR A 179 4.19 -18.09 -4.74
N SER A 180 5.42 -18.60 -4.73
CA SER A 180 6.01 -19.38 -5.84
C SER A 180 5.30 -20.70 -6.17
N GLY A 181 4.33 -21.13 -5.39
CA GLY A 181 3.51 -22.33 -5.60
C GLY A 181 4.30 -23.61 -5.89
N THR A 182 3.95 -24.71 -5.27
CA THR A 182 4.59 -26.02 -5.49
C THR A 182 4.35 -26.60 -6.90
N THR A 183 3.43 -26.03 -7.66
CA THR A 183 2.99 -26.50 -9.00
C THR A 183 3.57 -25.68 -10.16
N GLY A 184 4.54 -24.79 -9.90
CA GLY A 184 5.23 -23.99 -10.91
C GLY A 184 4.53 -22.70 -11.35
N LYS A 185 3.25 -22.48 -11.01
CA LYS A 185 2.56 -21.20 -11.21
C LYS A 185 2.37 -20.51 -9.88
N PRO A 186 2.63 -19.19 -9.79
CA PRO A 186 2.35 -18.42 -8.59
C PRO A 186 0.87 -18.52 -8.19
N LYS A 187 0.60 -18.56 -6.88
CA LYS A 187 -0.75 -18.58 -6.32
C LYS A 187 -0.95 -17.38 -5.42
N GLY A 188 -2.07 -16.65 -5.60
CA GLY A 188 -2.47 -15.53 -4.76
C GLY A 188 -3.10 -16.00 -3.45
N ALA A 189 -2.39 -15.84 -2.34
CA ALA A 189 -2.94 -16.04 -1.01
C ALA A 189 -3.69 -14.79 -0.58
N THR A 190 -4.99 -14.91 -0.35
CA THR A 190 -5.84 -13.81 0.12
C THR A 190 -5.79 -13.73 1.63
N LEU A 191 -5.40 -12.56 2.16
CA LEU A 191 -5.42 -12.24 3.58
C LEU A 191 -6.49 -11.19 3.86
N THR A 192 -7.28 -11.43 4.90
CA THR A 192 -8.32 -10.50 5.35
C THR A 192 -7.73 -9.40 6.23
N HIS A 193 -8.50 -8.33 6.45
CA HIS A 193 -8.15 -7.31 7.42
C HIS A 193 -7.93 -7.94 8.82
N ALA A 194 -8.78 -8.89 9.23
CA ALA A 194 -8.61 -9.61 10.50
C ALA A 194 -7.30 -10.38 10.58
N ASN A 195 -6.87 -11.05 9.50
CA ASN A 195 -5.60 -11.80 9.49
C ASN A 195 -4.42 -10.88 9.78
N ILE A 196 -4.36 -9.72 9.12
CA ILE A 196 -3.26 -8.77 9.26
C ILE A 196 -3.28 -8.11 10.64
N LEU A 197 -4.46 -7.64 11.10
CA LEU A 197 -4.61 -7.03 12.42
C LEU A 197 -4.28 -8.01 13.54
N SER A 198 -4.71 -9.28 13.44
CA SER A 198 -4.38 -10.32 14.42
C SER A 198 -2.89 -10.61 14.46
N ASN A 199 -2.24 -10.72 13.29
CA ASN A 199 -0.80 -10.93 13.20
C ASN A 199 -0.02 -9.77 13.83
N ALA A 200 -0.37 -8.52 13.48
CA ALA A 200 0.27 -7.34 14.04
C ALA A 200 0.15 -7.30 15.59
N ARG A 201 -1.05 -7.56 16.12
CA ARG A 201 -1.29 -7.63 17.58
C ARG A 201 -0.47 -8.74 18.24
N SER A 202 -0.37 -9.89 17.61
CA SER A 202 0.45 -11.00 18.10
C SER A 202 1.94 -10.63 18.15
N CYS A 203 2.45 -9.96 17.10
CA CYS A 203 3.83 -9.48 17.08
C CYS A 203 4.09 -8.48 18.21
N VAL A 204 3.19 -7.50 18.42
CA VAL A 204 3.30 -6.54 19.53
C VAL A 204 3.35 -7.29 20.88
N SER A 205 2.48 -8.26 21.08
CA SER A 205 2.41 -9.02 22.34
C SER A 205 3.66 -9.89 22.56
N VAL A 206 4.13 -10.60 21.53
CA VAL A 206 5.25 -11.55 21.65
C VAL A 206 6.59 -10.84 21.80
N PHE A 207 6.81 -9.76 21.02
CA PHE A 207 8.08 -9.03 21.03
C PHE A 207 8.10 -7.88 22.04
N GLY A 208 6.96 -7.55 22.65
CA GLY A 208 6.84 -6.47 23.62
C GLY A 208 7.02 -5.08 22.99
N PHE A 209 6.68 -4.91 21.71
CA PHE A 209 6.82 -3.63 21.03
C PHE A 209 6.02 -2.53 21.70
N THR A 210 6.63 -1.36 21.78
CA THR A 210 6.06 -0.14 22.34
C THR A 210 6.05 0.97 21.31
N ALA A 211 5.43 2.10 21.64
CA ALA A 211 5.45 3.27 20.79
C ALA A 211 6.84 3.91 20.62
N GLU A 212 7.82 3.53 21.41
CA GLU A 212 9.20 4.07 21.36
C GLU A 212 10.13 3.24 20.47
N ASP A 213 9.67 2.06 20.03
CA ASP A 213 10.49 1.17 19.21
C ASP A 213 10.58 1.65 17.77
N ILE A 214 11.74 1.42 17.15
CA ILE A 214 12.02 1.65 15.74
C ILE A 214 12.28 0.31 15.08
N ILE A 215 11.49 -0.04 14.09
CA ILE A 215 11.63 -1.30 13.35
C ILE A 215 12.40 -1.03 12.05
N PHE A 216 13.52 -1.74 11.87
CA PHE A 216 14.29 -1.68 10.64
C PHE A 216 13.67 -2.57 9.55
N GLY A 217 13.17 -1.94 8.48
CA GLY A 217 12.61 -2.61 7.30
C GLY A 217 13.65 -2.86 6.22
N GLY A 218 14.49 -3.89 6.40
CA GLY A 218 15.56 -4.22 5.44
C GLY A 218 15.16 -5.20 4.33
N LEU A 219 13.98 -5.79 4.41
CA LEU A 219 13.46 -6.71 3.38
C LEU A 219 12.58 -5.95 2.38
N PRO A 220 12.48 -6.42 1.12
CA PRO A 220 11.47 -5.91 0.19
C PRO A 220 10.07 -6.04 0.78
N LEU A 221 9.33 -4.94 0.74
CA LEU A 221 7.95 -4.88 1.22
C LEU A 221 6.99 -5.41 0.15
#